data_0b6d11e252274877ad1a7b1ef69794ca
#
_entry.id   0b6d11e252274877ad1a7b1ef69794ca
#
_cell.length_a   1.000
_cell.length_b   1.000
_cell.length_c   1.000
_cell.angle_alpha   90.00
_cell.angle_beta   90.00
_cell.angle_gamma   90.00
#
_symmetry.space_group_name_H-M   'P 1'
#
loop_
_entity.id
_entity.type
_entity.pdbx_description
1 polymer ?
#
loop_
_entity_poly.entity_id
_entity_poly.type
_entity_poly.pdbx_seq_one_letter_code
_entity_poly.pdbx_strand_id
1 'polypeptide(L)'
;MLTLRSVMFPRLKPVIIALALIGFAVPATRGTAKEYSIVIEQKRIVERGSRIVIRNEYGDVRVAGSDRDTVEAIATNTNGSQAVPVTISEGSSGNQRVFTVSPVEGGRSARQQINLEIKVPRDVELEAIGIRRGNIRVMDLNGGVRLRTDEGHITVSRVGSPAGGLVEVMAPNGNVDLSHINGDVRIVAISSNITVQCVKGDVAARVASGHIEVSNIDGDVELNVSSGSAFFTGAIHSAGRYRLQTLSGEVSMNIPDTVGFTAALSSYSGQIHSDFQSPNATLANSTNRRIKHGDGSGRIELDSFNGSVSLRKIVASSGADCQR
;
A
#
# COMPACT_ATOMS: atom_id res chain seq x y z
N MET A 1 23.30 29.75 -53.75
CA MET A 1 24.51 29.18 -53.21
C MET A 1 24.51 29.38 -51.69
N LEU A 2 23.96 28.43 -50.96
CA LEU A 2 23.94 28.43 -49.50
C LEU A 2 24.26 27.00 -49.07
N THR A 3 25.42 26.83 -48.44
CA THR A 3 26.00 25.59 -48.01
C THR A 3 25.37 25.14 -46.71
N LEU A 4 24.71 23.96 -46.68
CA LEU A 4 24.29 23.26 -45.46
C LEU A 4 25.55 22.71 -44.74
N ARG A 5 25.75 23.14 -43.51
CA ARG A 5 26.68 22.50 -42.57
C ARG A 5 25.99 21.32 -41.88
N SER A 6 26.49 20.14 -42.16
CA SER A 6 26.12 18.89 -41.49
C SER A 6 26.67 18.92 -40.07
N VAL A 7 25.77 18.78 -39.07
CA VAL A 7 26.17 18.57 -37.65
C VAL A 7 26.27 17.07 -37.42
N MET A 8 27.51 16.63 -37.18
CA MET A 8 27.87 15.25 -36.94
C MET A 8 27.64 14.92 -35.45
N PHE A 9 26.64 14.07 -35.12
CA PHE A 9 26.44 13.54 -33.78
C PHE A 9 27.46 12.40 -33.50
N PRO A 10 28.05 12.37 -32.31
CA PRO A 10 28.93 11.27 -31.96
C PRO A 10 28.11 10.00 -31.65
N ARG A 11 28.46 8.93 -32.36
CA ARG A 11 27.93 7.57 -32.13
C ARG A 11 28.43 7.03 -30.80
N LEU A 12 27.55 6.82 -29.84
CA LEU A 12 27.83 6.00 -28.66
C LEU A 12 28.05 4.55 -29.11
N LYS A 13 29.21 4.01 -28.76
CA LYS A 13 29.55 2.61 -29.01
C LYS A 13 28.85 1.71 -27.99
N PRO A 14 28.18 0.63 -28.41
CA PRO A 14 27.69 -0.37 -27.46
C PRO A 14 28.87 -1.09 -26.80
N VAL A 15 28.88 -1.12 -25.47
CA VAL A 15 29.82 -1.95 -24.70
C VAL A 15 29.34 -3.39 -24.79
N ILE A 16 29.98 -4.17 -25.63
CA ILE A 16 29.78 -5.63 -25.71
C ILE A 16 30.64 -6.24 -24.60
N ILE A 17 30.05 -6.77 -23.55
CA ILE A 17 30.73 -7.58 -22.55
C ILE A 17 30.87 -8.99 -23.12
N ALA A 18 32.05 -9.35 -23.54
CA ALA A 18 32.40 -10.71 -24.00
C ALA A 18 32.39 -11.68 -22.81
N LEU A 19 31.55 -12.70 -22.88
CA LEU A 19 31.54 -13.83 -21.94
C LEU A 19 32.72 -14.78 -22.32
N ALA A 20 33.74 -14.86 -21.47
CA ALA A 20 34.78 -15.86 -21.60
C ALA A 20 34.27 -17.23 -21.10
N LEU A 21 34.06 -18.16 -22.00
CA LEU A 21 33.83 -19.58 -21.71
C LEU A 21 35.18 -20.25 -21.38
N ILE A 22 35.44 -20.50 -20.10
CA ILE A 22 36.53 -21.40 -19.68
C ILE A 22 35.93 -22.80 -19.55
N GLY A 23 36.24 -23.64 -20.53
CA GLY A 23 35.91 -25.06 -20.51
C GLY A 23 36.83 -25.81 -19.55
N PHE A 24 36.31 -26.33 -18.45
CA PHE A 24 36.92 -27.38 -17.65
C PHE A 24 36.21 -28.71 -17.94
N ALA A 25 36.96 -29.66 -18.51
CA ALA A 25 36.53 -31.04 -18.60
C ALA A 25 36.66 -31.71 -17.22
N VAL A 26 35.52 -32.12 -16.63
CA VAL A 26 35.47 -32.87 -15.38
C VAL A 26 34.92 -34.27 -15.69
N PRO A 27 35.49 -35.36 -15.11
CA PRO A 27 35.04 -36.73 -15.35
C PRO A 27 33.65 -36.98 -14.75
N ALA A 28 32.86 -37.76 -15.45
CA ALA A 28 31.47 -38.09 -15.11
C ALA A 28 31.36 -38.93 -13.82
N THR A 29 31.05 -38.25 -12.71
CA THR A 29 30.41 -38.85 -11.55
C THR A 29 28.93 -38.54 -11.63
N ARG A 30 28.05 -39.58 -11.54
CA ARG A 30 26.61 -39.46 -11.44
C ARG A 30 26.27 -38.73 -10.14
N GLY A 31 26.34 -37.41 -10.14
CA GLY A 31 25.81 -36.50 -9.14
C GLY A 31 24.54 -35.88 -9.70
N THR A 32 23.48 -35.89 -8.94
CA THR A 32 22.24 -35.15 -9.22
C THR A 32 22.56 -33.77 -9.75
N ALA A 33 22.21 -33.49 -11.00
CA ALA A 33 22.37 -32.18 -11.61
C ALA A 33 21.57 -31.16 -10.81
N LYS A 34 22.26 -30.30 -10.06
CA LYS A 34 21.68 -29.09 -9.51
C LYS A 34 21.41 -28.18 -10.71
N GLU A 35 20.15 -28.05 -11.04
CA GLU A 35 19.68 -27.17 -12.09
C GLU A 35 20.04 -25.73 -11.67
N TYR A 36 21.06 -25.17 -12.33
CA TYR A 36 21.45 -23.77 -12.13
C TYR A 36 20.44 -22.91 -12.87
N SER A 37 19.51 -22.31 -12.15
CA SER A 37 18.63 -21.27 -12.68
C SER A 37 19.50 -20.09 -13.13
N ILE A 38 19.49 -19.76 -14.41
CA ILE A 38 20.15 -18.54 -14.91
C ILE A 38 19.28 -17.36 -14.44
N VAL A 39 19.71 -16.66 -13.41
CA VAL A 39 19.08 -15.43 -12.95
C VAL A 39 19.58 -14.29 -13.82
N ILE A 40 18.70 -13.68 -14.61
CA ILE A 40 19.02 -12.46 -15.36
C ILE A 40 18.68 -11.27 -14.47
N GLU A 41 19.67 -10.77 -13.76
CA GLU A 41 19.56 -9.57 -12.94
C GLU A 41 19.81 -8.33 -13.80
N GLN A 42 18.91 -7.34 -13.74
CA GLN A 42 19.12 -6.01 -14.30
C GLN A 42 19.39 -5.01 -13.18
N LYS A 43 20.38 -4.15 -13.39
CA LYS A 43 20.81 -3.17 -12.41
C LYS A 43 21.02 -1.80 -13.05
N ARG A 44 20.51 -0.74 -12.42
CA ARG A 44 20.67 0.66 -12.84
C ARG A 44 20.91 1.54 -11.62
N ILE A 45 21.76 2.54 -11.77
CA ILE A 45 21.94 3.60 -10.79
C ILE A 45 20.76 4.56 -10.88
N VAL A 46 20.20 4.91 -9.74
CA VAL A 46 19.01 5.75 -9.62
C VAL A 46 19.25 6.85 -8.59
N GLU A 47 18.99 8.07 -8.97
CA GLU A 47 19.10 9.22 -8.07
C GLU A 47 17.95 9.24 -7.05
N ARG A 48 18.24 9.77 -5.86
CA ARG A 48 17.21 9.98 -4.83
C ARG A 48 16.09 10.88 -5.34
N GLY A 49 14.85 10.60 -4.93
CA GLY A 49 13.68 11.33 -5.39
C GLY A 49 13.21 10.97 -6.80
N SER A 50 13.86 10.02 -7.47
CA SER A 50 13.37 9.46 -8.73
C SER A 50 12.07 8.70 -8.53
N ARG A 51 11.28 8.56 -9.60
CA ARG A 51 10.09 7.72 -9.62
C ARG A 51 10.39 6.38 -10.27
N ILE A 52 10.00 5.30 -9.58
CA ILE A 52 10.06 3.93 -10.10
C ILE A 52 8.67 3.51 -10.49
N VAL A 53 8.46 3.21 -11.77
CA VAL A 53 7.19 2.71 -12.31
C VAL A 53 7.37 1.21 -12.60
N ILE A 54 6.53 0.39 -12.00
CA ILE A 54 6.53 -1.07 -12.22
C ILE A 54 5.31 -1.43 -13.04
N ARG A 55 5.53 -2.18 -14.12
CA ARG A 55 4.48 -2.71 -14.99
C ARG A 55 4.58 -4.22 -15.03
N ASN A 56 3.50 -4.89 -14.63
CA ASN A 56 3.38 -6.34 -14.70
C ASN A 56 1.91 -6.71 -14.84
N GLU A 57 1.50 -7.35 -15.91
CA GLU A 57 0.07 -7.68 -16.07
C GLU A 57 -0.36 -8.86 -15.22
N TYR A 58 0.48 -9.89 -15.11
CA TYR A 58 0.16 -11.14 -14.40
C TYR A 58 1.34 -11.62 -13.57
N GLY A 59 1.08 -11.91 -12.30
CA GLY A 59 2.06 -12.41 -11.35
C GLY A 59 2.36 -11.43 -10.20
N ASP A 60 3.05 -11.91 -9.22
CA ASP A 60 3.34 -11.17 -7.99
C ASP A 60 4.45 -10.14 -8.20
N VAL A 61 4.33 -9.01 -7.50
CA VAL A 61 5.34 -7.96 -7.45
C VAL A 61 5.78 -7.75 -6.01
N ARG A 62 7.07 -7.92 -5.76
CA ARG A 62 7.70 -7.66 -4.46
C ARG A 62 8.73 -6.55 -4.59
N VAL A 63 8.57 -5.51 -3.79
CA VAL A 63 9.49 -4.35 -3.77
C VAL A 63 10.02 -4.17 -2.37
N ALA A 64 11.32 -4.07 -2.26
CA ALA A 64 12.01 -3.78 -1.00
C ALA A 64 12.96 -2.59 -1.16
N GLY A 65 12.89 -1.65 -0.21
CA GLY A 65 13.85 -0.56 -0.11
C GLY A 65 15.23 -1.07 0.29
N SER A 66 16.25 -0.48 -0.27
CA SER A 66 17.65 -0.77 0.03
C SER A 66 18.44 0.53 0.25
N ASP A 67 19.57 0.43 0.95
CA ASP A 67 20.45 1.58 1.18
C ASP A 67 21.40 1.85 -0.01
N ARG A 68 21.22 1.10 -1.12
CA ARG A 68 21.99 1.27 -2.34
C ARG A 68 21.27 2.23 -3.30
N ASP A 69 22.03 3.05 -4.02
CA ASP A 69 21.50 3.95 -5.05
C ASP A 69 21.29 3.19 -6.38
N THR A 70 20.73 1.97 -6.32
CA THR A 70 20.50 1.13 -7.50
C THR A 70 19.15 0.46 -7.48
N VAL A 71 18.51 0.37 -8.65
CA VAL A 71 17.40 -0.54 -8.90
C VAL A 71 17.95 -1.87 -9.38
N GLU A 72 17.59 -2.94 -8.70
CA GLU A 72 17.91 -4.32 -9.05
C GLU A 72 16.58 -5.05 -9.27
N ALA A 73 16.40 -5.70 -10.41
CA ALA A 73 15.16 -6.38 -10.74
C ALA A 73 15.43 -7.80 -11.28
N ILE A 74 14.69 -8.76 -10.76
CA ILE A 74 14.70 -10.16 -11.16
C ILE A 74 13.26 -10.55 -11.49
N ALA A 75 13.07 -11.22 -12.62
CA ALA A 75 11.79 -11.80 -13.00
C ALA A 75 11.91 -13.31 -13.18
N THR A 76 10.91 -14.03 -12.68
CA THR A 76 10.79 -15.47 -12.82
C THR A 76 9.38 -15.85 -13.27
N ASN A 77 9.25 -16.97 -13.99
CA ASN A 77 7.92 -17.53 -14.23
C ASN A 77 7.30 -18.01 -12.89
N THR A 78 6.01 -18.24 -12.87
CA THR A 78 5.25 -18.61 -11.64
C THR A 78 5.80 -19.86 -10.96
N ASN A 79 6.40 -20.78 -11.73
CA ASN A 79 6.99 -22.00 -11.18
C ASN A 79 8.40 -21.76 -10.60
N GLY A 80 8.94 -20.54 -10.72
CA GLY A 80 10.27 -20.19 -10.24
C GLY A 80 11.41 -20.89 -10.99
N SER A 81 11.08 -21.70 -12.02
CA SER A 81 12.03 -22.56 -12.71
C SER A 81 12.76 -21.88 -13.87
N GLN A 82 12.24 -20.77 -14.37
CA GLN A 82 12.82 -20.06 -15.50
C GLN A 82 12.92 -18.57 -15.25
N ALA A 83 14.11 -18.02 -15.42
CA ALA A 83 14.34 -16.59 -15.43
C ALA A 83 13.74 -15.95 -16.69
N VAL A 84 13.11 -14.79 -16.51
CA VAL A 84 12.53 -13.98 -17.58
C VAL A 84 13.35 -12.70 -17.71
N PRO A 85 13.70 -12.25 -18.92
CA PRO A 85 14.39 -10.97 -19.08
C PRO A 85 13.54 -9.81 -18.55
N VAL A 86 14.21 -8.86 -17.89
CA VAL A 86 13.60 -7.61 -17.41
C VAL A 86 14.21 -6.44 -18.12
N THR A 87 13.42 -5.45 -18.44
CA THR A 87 13.90 -4.16 -18.95
C THR A 87 13.74 -3.09 -17.88
N ILE A 88 14.81 -2.32 -17.64
CA ILE A 88 14.75 -1.07 -16.86
C ILE A 88 15.03 0.07 -17.85
N SER A 89 14.00 0.79 -18.23
CA SER A 89 14.10 1.94 -19.12
C SER A 89 14.07 3.24 -18.33
N GLU A 90 14.87 4.21 -18.74
CA GLU A 90 14.94 5.54 -18.16
C GLU A 90 14.18 6.52 -19.03
N GLY A 91 13.40 7.40 -18.39
CA GLY A 91 12.68 8.51 -19.00
C GLY A 91 12.60 9.69 -18.04
N SER A 92 11.82 10.69 -18.39
CA SER A 92 11.58 11.85 -17.54
C SER A 92 10.10 12.25 -17.59
N SER A 93 9.59 12.76 -16.49
CA SER A 93 8.28 13.39 -16.39
C SER A 93 8.44 14.72 -15.68
N GLY A 94 8.41 15.82 -16.44
CA GLY A 94 8.81 17.14 -15.92
C GLY A 94 10.27 17.12 -15.48
N ASN A 95 10.52 17.54 -14.24
CA ASN A 95 11.87 17.55 -13.64
C ASN A 95 12.24 16.25 -12.92
N GLN A 96 11.35 15.24 -12.89
CA GLN A 96 11.59 13.99 -12.20
C GLN A 96 12.07 12.90 -13.15
N ARG A 97 13.15 12.20 -12.78
CA ARG A 97 13.58 10.99 -13.48
C ARG A 97 12.63 9.85 -13.20
N VAL A 98 12.28 9.12 -14.23
CA VAL A 98 11.35 7.99 -14.17
C VAL A 98 12.05 6.74 -14.68
N PHE A 99 12.08 5.71 -13.87
CA PHE A 99 12.59 4.39 -14.26
C PHE A 99 11.43 3.42 -14.36
N THR A 100 11.22 2.84 -15.53
CA THR A 100 10.16 1.85 -15.73
C THR A 100 10.78 0.45 -15.74
N VAL A 101 10.28 -0.39 -14.83
CA VAL A 101 10.66 -1.80 -14.71
C VAL A 101 9.54 -2.66 -15.27
N SER A 102 9.84 -3.47 -16.27
CA SER A 102 8.87 -4.40 -16.86
C SER A 102 9.54 -5.69 -17.33
N PRO A 103 8.85 -6.84 -17.24
CA PRO A 103 9.34 -8.05 -17.88
C PRO A 103 9.31 -7.88 -19.41
N VAL A 104 10.25 -8.55 -20.10
CA VAL A 104 10.22 -8.62 -21.55
C VAL A 104 9.28 -9.73 -21.95
N GLU A 105 8.16 -9.37 -22.53
CA GLU A 105 7.20 -10.34 -23.05
C GLU A 105 7.78 -11.04 -24.28
N GLY A 106 8.17 -12.29 -24.11
CA GLY A 106 8.50 -13.15 -25.24
C GLY A 106 7.22 -13.56 -25.95
N GLY A 107 6.97 -13.05 -27.15
CA GLY A 107 5.80 -13.14 -28.04
C GLY A 107 4.99 -14.44 -28.16
N ARG A 108 4.82 -15.22 -27.12
CA ARG A 108 4.02 -16.43 -27.02
C ARG A 108 3.29 -16.52 -25.71
N SER A 109 1.99 -16.35 -25.78
CA SER A 109 0.98 -16.48 -24.70
C SER A 109 0.78 -15.24 -23.85
N ALA A 110 -0.23 -14.48 -24.16
CA ALA A 110 -0.71 -13.27 -23.49
C ALA A 110 -1.18 -13.45 -22.02
N ARG A 111 -0.74 -14.48 -21.30
CA ARG A 111 -1.12 -14.76 -19.91
C ARG A 111 -0.01 -15.46 -19.11
N GLN A 112 1.24 -15.28 -19.50
CA GLN A 112 2.32 -15.85 -18.69
C GLN A 112 2.41 -15.07 -17.38
N GLN A 113 2.24 -15.77 -16.25
CA GLN A 113 2.42 -15.16 -14.94
C GLN A 113 3.93 -15.03 -14.66
N ILE A 114 4.36 -13.80 -14.42
CA ILE A 114 5.75 -13.44 -14.16
C ILE A 114 5.83 -12.77 -12.80
N ASN A 115 6.60 -13.34 -11.90
CA ASN A 115 6.85 -12.74 -10.60
C ASN A 115 8.07 -11.82 -10.69
N LEU A 116 7.92 -10.61 -10.15
CA LEU A 116 8.97 -9.58 -10.08
C LEU A 116 9.45 -9.41 -8.65
N GLU A 117 10.76 -9.51 -8.44
CA GLU A 117 11.44 -9.11 -7.21
C GLU A 117 12.33 -7.92 -7.52
N ILE A 118 12.08 -6.80 -6.84
CA ILE A 118 12.72 -5.52 -7.14
C ILE A 118 13.27 -4.92 -5.86
N LYS A 119 14.54 -4.54 -5.87
CA LYS A 119 15.16 -3.72 -4.84
C LYS A 119 15.36 -2.32 -5.38
N VAL A 120 14.95 -1.33 -4.62
CA VAL A 120 15.04 0.09 -5.01
C VAL A 120 15.69 0.91 -3.90
N PRO A 121 16.27 2.08 -4.19
CA PRO A 121 16.66 3.01 -3.13
C PRO A 121 15.46 3.36 -2.24
N ARG A 122 15.68 3.55 -0.93
CA ARG A 122 14.56 3.88 -0.01
C ARG A 122 13.89 5.20 -0.35
N ASP A 123 14.63 6.18 -0.86
CA ASP A 123 14.17 7.55 -1.08
C ASP A 123 13.58 7.77 -2.48
N VAL A 124 12.85 6.79 -3.01
CA VAL A 124 12.17 6.88 -4.31
C VAL A 124 10.65 6.94 -4.15
N GLU A 125 9.97 7.53 -5.12
CA GLU A 125 8.53 7.36 -5.29
C GLU A 125 8.26 6.07 -6.05
N LEU A 126 7.33 5.25 -5.54
CA LEU A 126 6.97 3.99 -6.18
C LEU A 126 5.57 4.06 -6.79
N GLU A 127 5.45 3.63 -8.03
CA GLU A 127 4.19 3.45 -8.71
C GLU A 127 4.12 2.06 -9.34
N ALA A 128 3.23 1.19 -8.84
CA ALA A 128 2.98 -0.13 -9.42
C ALA A 128 1.60 -0.14 -10.08
N ILE A 129 1.58 -0.23 -11.39
CA ILE A 129 0.38 -0.09 -12.24
C ILE A 129 0.26 -1.21 -13.27
N GLY A 130 -0.97 -1.42 -13.74
CA GLY A 130 -1.25 -2.39 -14.81
C GLY A 130 -1.24 -3.84 -14.34
N ILE A 131 -1.27 -4.10 -13.05
CA ILE A 131 -1.35 -5.45 -12.51
C ILE A 131 -2.81 -5.87 -12.55
N ARG A 132 -3.14 -6.78 -13.47
CA ARG A 132 -4.50 -7.33 -13.59
C ARG A 132 -4.74 -8.42 -12.58
N ARG A 133 -3.75 -9.30 -12.39
CA ARG A 133 -3.85 -10.39 -11.40
C ARG A 133 -2.48 -10.67 -10.80
N GLY A 134 -2.37 -10.48 -9.49
CA GLY A 134 -1.15 -10.72 -8.73
C GLY A 134 -1.12 -9.94 -7.44
N ASN A 135 -0.35 -10.43 -6.49
CA ASN A 135 -0.16 -9.76 -5.21
C ASN A 135 0.95 -8.72 -5.30
N ILE A 136 0.78 -7.61 -4.59
CA ILE A 136 1.79 -6.57 -4.47
C ILE A 136 2.27 -6.53 -3.03
N ARG A 137 3.57 -6.63 -2.83
CA ARG A 137 4.19 -6.43 -1.50
C ARG A 137 5.26 -5.35 -1.60
N VAL A 138 5.12 -4.33 -0.77
CA VAL A 138 6.07 -3.20 -0.69
C VAL A 138 6.54 -3.03 0.74
N MET A 139 7.85 -2.88 0.93
CA MET A 139 8.43 -2.68 2.25
C MET A 139 9.65 -1.76 2.23
N ASP A 140 9.87 -1.08 3.36
CA ASP A 140 11.10 -0.32 3.65
C ASP A 140 11.36 0.86 2.71
N LEU A 141 10.34 1.65 2.36
CA LEU A 141 10.48 2.85 1.54
C LEU A 141 10.24 4.12 2.35
N ASN A 142 10.96 5.19 2.03
CA ASN A 142 10.78 6.52 2.61
C ASN A 142 9.87 7.42 1.76
N GLY A 143 9.79 7.17 0.47
CA GLY A 143 8.96 7.95 -0.48
C GLY A 143 7.50 7.54 -0.51
N GLY A 144 6.71 8.27 -1.29
CA GLY A 144 5.31 7.96 -1.54
C GLY A 144 5.13 6.69 -2.37
N VAL A 145 4.00 6.01 -2.17
CA VAL A 145 3.70 4.73 -2.83
C VAL A 145 2.30 4.78 -3.44
N ARG A 146 2.19 4.49 -4.73
CA ARG A 146 0.92 4.35 -5.44
C ARG A 146 0.81 2.96 -6.04
N LEU A 147 -0.19 2.19 -5.59
CA LEU A 147 -0.38 0.80 -5.99
C LEU A 147 -1.76 0.58 -6.59
N ARG A 148 -1.80 -0.21 -7.66
CA ARG A 148 -3.05 -0.64 -8.27
C ARG A 148 -2.95 -2.09 -8.74
N THR A 149 -3.89 -2.93 -8.31
CA THR A 149 -4.13 -4.26 -8.86
C THR A 149 -5.62 -4.48 -9.05
N ASP A 150 -6.03 -5.13 -10.14
CA ASP A 150 -7.45 -5.43 -10.35
C ASP A 150 -7.91 -6.64 -9.53
N GLU A 151 -7.04 -7.67 -9.39
CA GLU A 151 -7.27 -8.86 -8.56
C GLU A 151 -5.98 -9.24 -7.82
N GLY A 152 -6.03 -9.33 -6.47
CA GLY A 152 -4.90 -9.75 -5.66
C GLY A 152 -4.77 -8.96 -4.35
N HIS A 153 -3.88 -9.41 -3.49
CA HIS A 153 -3.64 -8.79 -2.20
C HIS A 153 -2.55 -7.73 -2.29
N ILE A 154 -2.75 -6.62 -1.59
CA ILE A 154 -1.75 -5.57 -1.44
C ILE A 154 -1.29 -5.54 0.02
N THR A 155 0.00 -5.71 0.22
CA THR A 155 0.65 -5.60 1.54
C THR A 155 1.69 -4.50 1.49
N VAL A 156 1.59 -3.50 2.37
CA VAL A 156 2.57 -2.42 2.49
C VAL A 156 3.03 -2.32 3.95
N SER A 157 4.33 -2.28 4.15
CA SER A 157 4.85 -2.17 5.51
C SER A 157 6.12 -1.30 5.58
N ARG A 158 6.25 -0.52 6.65
CA ARG A 158 7.40 0.37 6.90
C ARG A 158 7.65 1.33 5.74
N VAL A 159 6.63 2.12 5.44
CA VAL A 159 6.66 3.10 4.34
C VAL A 159 6.43 4.50 4.87
N GLY A 160 7.09 5.47 4.25
CA GLY A 160 7.01 6.89 4.58
C GLY A 160 8.17 7.37 5.44
N SER A 161 8.25 8.68 5.59
CA SER A 161 9.30 9.37 6.33
C SER A 161 8.70 10.43 7.26
N PRO A 162 9.45 10.97 8.21
CA PRO A 162 8.98 12.07 9.06
C PRO A 162 8.55 13.33 8.30
N ALA A 163 9.00 13.49 7.06
CA ALA A 163 8.55 14.57 6.18
C ALA A 163 7.15 14.32 5.59
N GLY A 164 6.54 13.19 5.91
CA GLY A 164 5.28 12.73 5.34
C GLY A 164 5.48 11.93 4.05
N GLY A 165 4.40 11.42 3.54
CA GLY A 165 4.32 10.65 2.29
C GLY A 165 2.85 10.29 2.04
N LEU A 166 2.53 9.89 0.82
CA LEU A 166 1.19 9.40 0.51
C LEU A 166 1.28 7.95 0.09
N VAL A 167 0.54 7.09 0.80
CA VAL A 167 0.29 5.71 0.37
C VAL A 167 -1.11 5.66 -0.24
N GLU A 168 -1.16 5.54 -1.57
CA GLU A 168 -2.41 5.45 -2.32
C GLU A 168 -2.59 4.04 -2.88
N VAL A 169 -3.73 3.40 -2.55
CA VAL A 169 -4.04 2.03 -2.93
C VAL A 169 -5.38 1.95 -3.64
N MET A 170 -5.38 1.34 -4.82
CA MET A 170 -6.59 0.97 -5.56
C MET A 170 -6.62 -0.56 -5.73
N ALA A 171 -7.57 -1.21 -5.06
CA ALA A 171 -7.72 -2.67 -5.07
C ALA A 171 -9.19 -3.06 -5.28
N PRO A 172 -9.70 -3.08 -6.54
CA PRO A 172 -11.07 -3.49 -6.82
C PRO A 172 -11.44 -4.84 -6.19
N ASN A 173 -10.56 -5.84 -6.26
CA ASN A 173 -10.80 -7.16 -5.69
C ASN A 173 -9.55 -7.70 -4.99
N GLY A 174 -9.66 -7.98 -3.70
CA GLY A 174 -8.57 -8.52 -2.89
C GLY A 174 -8.39 -7.77 -1.58
N ASN A 175 -7.60 -8.31 -0.67
CA ASN A 175 -7.38 -7.69 0.63
C ASN A 175 -6.27 -6.64 0.56
N VAL A 176 -6.35 -5.65 1.45
CA VAL A 176 -5.34 -4.60 1.60
C VAL A 176 -4.87 -4.57 3.05
N ASP A 177 -3.59 -4.84 3.26
CA ASP A 177 -2.96 -4.84 4.58
C ASP A 177 -1.84 -3.79 4.62
N LEU A 178 -2.05 -2.72 5.38
CA LEU A 178 -1.08 -1.65 5.57
C LEU A 178 -0.61 -1.58 7.01
N SER A 179 0.70 -1.49 7.23
CA SER A 179 1.25 -1.40 8.57
C SER A 179 2.51 -0.53 8.65
N HIS A 180 2.67 0.19 9.77
CA HIS A 180 3.84 1.04 10.04
C HIS A 180 4.07 2.09 8.92
N ILE A 181 3.06 2.89 8.67
CA ILE A 181 3.10 3.96 7.67
C ILE A 181 3.38 5.29 8.37
N ASN A 182 4.32 6.04 7.83
CA ASN A 182 4.64 7.39 8.27
C ASN A 182 4.25 8.40 7.17
N GLY A 183 3.00 8.77 7.15
CA GLY A 183 2.36 9.61 6.14
C GLY A 183 0.89 9.26 5.96
N ASP A 184 0.22 9.95 5.05
CA ASP A 184 -1.20 9.78 4.81
C ASP A 184 -1.50 8.50 4.01
N VAL A 185 -2.66 7.91 4.30
CA VAL A 185 -3.15 6.70 3.64
C VAL A 185 -4.47 6.97 2.94
N ARG A 186 -4.56 6.62 1.66
CA ARG A 186 -5.79 6.68 0.89
C ARG A 186 -6.05 5.35 0.18
N ILE A 187 -7.19 4.74 0.49
CA ILE A 187 -7.57 3.43 -0.05
C ILE A 187 -8.93 3.52 -0.73
N VAL A 188 -9.01 2.99 -1.95
CA VAL A 188 -10.28 2.80 -2.69
C VAL A 188 -10.36 1.35 -3.13
N ALA A 189 -11.44 0.67 -2.75
CA ALA A 189 -11.66 -0.72 -3.06
C ALA A 189 -13.14 -1.00 -3.41
N ILE A 190 -13.42 -2.13 -4.05
CA ILE A 190 -14.79 -2.54 -4.40
C ILE A 190 -15.21 -3.74 -3.55
N SER A 191 -14.51 -4.87 -3.68
CA SER A 191 -14.81 -6.09 -2.90
C SER A 191 -13.54 -6.51 -2.16
N SER A 192 -13.34 -5.96 -0.95
CA SER A 192 -12.07 -6.07 -0.25
C SER A 192 -12.25 -5.96 1.26
N ASN A 193 -11.42 -6.70 1.99
CA ASN A 193 -11.18 -6.42 3.40
C ASN A 193 -9.91 -5.57 3.51
N ILE A 194 -9.99 -4.51 4.30
CA ILE A 194 -8.93 -3.53 4.48
C ILE A 194 -8.52 -3.54 5.94
N THR A 195 -7.23 -3.78 6.19
CA THR A 195 -6.63 -3.70 7.52
C THR A 195 -5.53 -2.63 7.49
N VAL A 196 -5.63 -1.63 8.38
CA VAL A 196 -4.63 -0.56 8.50
C VAL A 196 -4.19 -0.43 9.95
N GLN A 197 -2.90 -0.52 10.18
CA GLN A 197 -2.34 -0.51 11.54
C GLN A 197 -1.12 0.41 11.63
N CYS A 198 -0.99 1.11 12.75
CA CYS A 198 0.20 1.90 13.07
C CYS A 198 0.53 2.94 11.99
N VAL A 199 -0.36 3.90 11.79
CA VAL A 199 -0.16 5.00 10.85
C VAL A 199 0.07 6.30 11.61
N LYS A 200 1.12 7.05 11.21
CA LYS A 200 1.36 8.43 11.63
C LYS A 200 0.98 9.35 10.47
N GLY A 201 -0.27 9.74 10.42
CA GLY A 201 -0.89 10.52 9.36
C GLY A 201 -2.38 10.22 9.25
N ASP A 202 -3.05 10.86 8.32
CA ASP A 202 -4.48 10.72 8.12
C ASP A 202 -4.81 9.43 7.33
N VAL A 203 -5.92 8.80 7.67
CA VAL A 203 -6.40 7.58 6.99
C VAL A 203 -7.77 7.83 6.37
N ALA A 204 -7.86 7.71 5.05
CA ALA A 204 -9.12 7.72 4.32
C ALA A 204 -9.30 6.41 3.54
N ALA A 205 -10.31 5.62 3.88
CA ALA A 205 -10.59 4.35 3.22
C ALA A 205 -12.06 4.25 2.79
N ARG A 206 -12.26 3.79 1.55
CA ARG A 206 -13.59 3.58 0.97
C ARG A 206 -13.69 2.19 0.35
N VAL A 207 -14.72 1.44 0.71
CA VAL A 207 -15.01 0.14 0.13
C VAL A 207 -16.51 0.01 -0.20
N ALA A 208 -16.83 -0.56 -1.34
CA ALA A 208 -18.23 -0.80 -1.67
C ALA A 208 -18.77 -2.04 -0.94
N SER A 209 -17.99 -3.14 -0.88
CA SER A 209 -18.38 -4.35 -0.15
C SER A 209 -17.19 -4.96 0.58
N GLY A 210 -17.33 -5.21 1.88
CA GLY A 210 -16.26 -5.78 2.71
C GLY A 210 -16.15 -5.09 4.06
N HIS A 211 -15.01 -5.28 4.72
CA HIS A 211 -14.76 -4.73 6.06
C HIS A 211 -13.53 -3.82 6.04
N ILE A 212 -13.61 -2.74 6.82
CA ILE A 212 -12.46 -1.88 7.10
C ILE A 212 -12.16 -1.97 8.60
N GLU A 213 -10.96 -2.40 8.92
CA GLU A 213 -10.43 -2.42 10.27
C GLU A 213 -9.20 -1.52 10.36
N VAL A 214 -9.27 -0.53 11.24
CA VAL A 214 -8.21 0.46 11.41
C VAL A 214 -7.80 0.52 12.88
N SER A 215 -6.50 0.47 13.16
CA SER A 215 -6.01 0.51 14.53
C SER A 215 -4.73 1.34 14.70
N ASN A 216 -4.63 2.01 15.85
CA ASN A 216 -3.44 2.79 16.26
C ASN A 216 -3.04 3.85 15.21
N ILE A 217 -3.94 4.80 14.97
CA ILE A 217 -3.73 5.90 14.02
C ILE A 217 -3.42 7.19 14.76
N ASP A 218 -2.35 7.84 14.35
CA ASP A 218 -1.92 9.16 14.81
C ASP A 218 -2.28 10.22 13.75
N GLY A 219 -3.58 10.49 13.59
CA GLY A 219 -4.17 11.38 12.59
C GLY A 219 -5.69 11.32 12.55
N ASP A 220 -6.29 12.01 11.58
CA ASP A 220 -7.72 11.97 11.30
C ASP A 220 -8.10 10.66 10.59
N VAL A 221 -9.32 10.17 10.81
CA VAL A 221 -9.79 8.90 10.22
C VAL A 221 -11.14 9.09 9.55
N GLU A 222 -11.22 8.72 8.26
CA GLU A 222 -12.46 8.69 7.48
C GLU A 222 -12.65 7.31 6.84
N LEU A 223 -13.64 6.55 7.32
CA LEU A 223 -13.99 5.22 6.80
C LEU A 223 -15.38 5.24 6.21
N ASN A 224 -15.50 4.81 4.95
CA ASN A 224 -16.79 4.73 4.24
C ASN A 224 -16.99 3.33 3.66
N VAL A 225 -18.04 2.65 4.09
CA VAL A 225 -18.41 1.30 3.63
C VAL A 225 -19.84 1.35 3.08
N SER A 226 -20.08 0.84 1.87
CA SER A 226 -21.47 0.74 1.42
C SER A 226 -22.15 -0.50 1.98
N SER A 227 -21.50 -1.68 1.89
CA SER A 227 -22.04 -2.92 2.46
C SER A 227 -20.96 -3.66 3.24
N GLY A 228 -21.12 -3.77 4.54
CA GLY A 228 -20.14 -4.36 5.44
C GLY A 228 -19.89 -3.51 6.67
N SER A 229 -18.74 -3.64 7.30
CA SER A 229 -18.49 -3.04 8.60
C SER A 229 -17.26 -2.14 8.63
N ALA A 230 -17.32 -1.11 9.46
CA ALA A 230 -16.20 -0.20 9.72
C ALA A 230 -15.82 -0.26 11.21
N PHE A 231 -14.57 -0.62 11.48
CA PHE A 231 -14.03 -0.78 12.83
C PHE A 231 -12.83 0.12 13.03
N PHE A 232 -12.81 0.81 14.18
CA PHE A 232 -11.65 1.54 14.66
C PHE A 232 -11.30 1.10 16.08
N THR A 233 -10.01 0.88 16.34
CA THR A 233 -9.53 0.56 17.68
C THR A 233 -8.23 1.33 17.97
N GLY A 234 -8.19 2.08 19.07
CA GLY A 234 -6.99 2.80 19.49
C GLY A 234 -7.26 4.11 20.22
N ALA A 235 -6.20 4.81 20.56
CA ALA A 235 -6.31 6.14 21.16
C ALA A 235 -6.77 7.16 20.10
N ILE A 236 -7.45 8.21 20.57
CA ILE A 236 -7.82 9.35 19.77
C ILE A 236 -7.01 10.58 20.20
N HIS A 237 -6.85 11.55 19.29
CA HIS A 237 -6.19 12.83 19.60
C HIS A 237 -7.18 13.89 20.09
N SER A 238 -6.68 14.81 20.90
CA SER A 238 -7.36 16.08 21.12
C SER A 238 -7.45 16.82 19.78
N ALA A 239 -8.65 17.30 19.41
CA ALA A 239 -8.99 17.92 18.14
C ALA A 239 -8.96 16.98 16.91
N GLY A 240 -8.72 15.67 17.05
CA GLY A 240 -8.83 14.68 15.97
C GLY A 240 -10.26 14.49 15.49
N ARG A 241 -10.41 14.11 14.23
CA ARG A 241 -11.70 13.83 13.57
C ARG A 241 -11.77 12.38 13.13
N TYR A 242 -12.79 11.69 13.63
CA TYR A 242 -13.04 10.29 13.37
C TYR A 242 -14.43 10.13 12.80
N ARG A 243 -14.52 9.77 11.53
CA ARG A 243 -15.78 9.59 10.83
C ARG A 243 -15.86 8.19 10.25
N LEU A 244 -16.75 7.39 10.77
CA LEU A 244 -16.99 6.03 10.32
C LEU A 244 -18.43 5.92 9.85
N GLN A 245 -18.63 5.50 8.60
CA GLN A 245 -19.97 5.45 8.00
C GLN A 245 -20.17 4.14 7.25
N THR A 246 -21.37 3.58 7.38
CA THR A 246 -21.83 2.46 6.54
C THR A 246 -23.27 2.68 6.08
N LEU A 247 -23.56 2.25 4.84
CA LEU A 247 -24.95 2.21 4.40
C LEU A 247 -25.65 0.95 4.95
N SER A 248 -24.95 -0.20 4.96
CA SER A 248 -25.51 -1.45 5.50
C SER A 248 -24.43 -2.24 6.22
N GLY A 249 -24.55 -2.34 7.55
CA GLY A 249 -23.63 -3.08 8.39
C GLY A 249 -23.30 -2.39 9.70
N GLU A 250 -22.29 -2.87 10.37
CA GLU A 250 -21.91 -2.41 11.70
C GLU A 250 -20.83 -1.32 11.62
N VAL A 251 -21.00 -0.28 12.48
CA VAL A 251 -19.94 0.68 12.79
C VAL A 251 -19.56 0.52 14.24
N SER A 252 -18.28 0.25 14.51
CA SER A 252 -17.79 0.09 15.87
C SER A 252 -16.49 0.88 16.10
N MET A 253 -16.47 1.61 17.21
CA MET A 253 -15.29 2.35 17.62
C MET A 253 -14.94 1.99 19.07
N ASN A 254 -13.71 1.51 19.28
CA ASN A 254 -13.18 1.08 20.57
C ASN A 254 -12.06 2.02 20.99
N ILE A 255 -12.29 2.85 22.00
CA ILE A 255 -11.36 3.88 22.44
C ILE A 255 -11.14 3.86 23.97
N PRO A 256 -9.96 4.23 24.46
CA PRO A 256 -9.77 4.48 25.88
C PRO A 256 -10.45 5.80 26.29
N ASP A 257 -10.77 5.95 27.58
CA ASP A 257 -11.37 7.18 28.11
C ASP A 257 -10.36 8.23 28.54
N THR A 258 -9.20 8.26 27.91
CA THR A 258 -8.07 9.15 28.27
C THR A 258 -8.17 10.53 27.67
N VAL A 259 -8.94 10.71 26.61
CA VAL A 259 -9.09 11.99 25.87
C VAL A 259 -10.55 12.40 25.82
N GLY A 260 -10.83 13.68 26.01
CA GLY A 260 -12.16 14.23 25.85
C GLY A 260 -12.61 14.28 24.40
N PHE A 261 -13.90 14.04 24.16
CA PHE A 261 -14.46 14.07 22.81
C PHE A 261 -15.95 14.47 22.81
N THR A 262 -16.42 14.84 21.63
CA THR A 262 -17.83 14.96 21.31
C THR A 262 -18.17 13.94 20.25
N ALA A 263 -19.12 13.03 20.54
CA ALA A 263 -19.56 11.99 19.61
C ALA A 263 -21.00 12.21 19.16
N ALA A 264 -21.25 12.03 17.85
CA ALA A 264 -22.55 11.90 17.25
C ALA A 264 -22.67 10.46 16.71
N LEU A 265 -23.64 9.71 17.27
CA LEU A 265 -23.95 8.35 16.88
C LEU A 265 -25.31 8.34 16.22
N SER A 266 -25.43 7.74 15.05
CA SER A 266 -26.66 7.70 14.27
C SER A 266 -26.88 6.31 13.67
N SER A 267 -28.10 5.78 13.81
CA SER A 267 -28.53 4.58 13.12
C SER A 267 -30.00 4.73 12.72
N TYR A 268 -30.33 4.54 11.44
CA TYR A 268 -31.73 4.64 11.01
C TYR A 268 -32.56 3.41 11.40
N SER A 269 -32.01 2.20 11.21
CA SER A 269 -32.76 0.95 11.48
C SER A 269 -31.95 -0.06 12.32
N GLY A 270 -31.06 0.40 13.18
CA GLY A 270 -30.28 -0.46 14.06
C GLY A 270 -30.25 0.04 15.49
N GLN A 271 -29.42 -0.59 16.30
CA GLN A 271 -29.26 -0.23 17.70
C GLN A 271 -28.01 0.63 17.88
N ILE A 272 -28.08 1.61 18.80
CA ILE A 272 -26.94 2.40 19.22
C ILE A 272 -26.53 1.95 20.62
N HIS A 273 -25.29 1.49 20.75
CA HIS A 273 -24.67 1.14 22.02
C HIS A 273 -23.51 2.09 22.35
N SER A 274 -23.42 2.50 23.62
CA SER A 274 -22.26 3.27 24.09
C SER A 274 -21.99 2.99 25.56
N ASP A 275 -20.71 2.73 25.86
CA ASP A 275 -20.21 2.61 27.23
C ASP A 275 -19.96 3.99 27.87
N PHE A 276 -19.94 5.05 27.07
CA PHE A 276 -19.76 6.42 27.55
C PHE A 276 -21.13 7.05 27.85
N GLN A 277 -21.30 7.53 29.06
CA GLN A 277 -22.51 8.17 29.50
C GLN A 277 -22.36 9.69 29.40
N SER A 278 -23.42 10.36 28.95
CA SER A 278 -23.53 11.82 29.04
C SER A 278 -24.45 12.20 30.19
N PRO A 279 -24.03 13.08 31.12
CA PRO A 279 -24.89 13.52 32.22
C PRO A 279 -26.19 14.20 31.75
N ASN A 280 -26.19 14.68 30.50
CA ASN A 280 -27.30 15.35 29.84
C ASN A 280 -27.84 14.52 28.67
N ALA A 281 -27.83 13.19 28.77
CA ALA A 281 -28.53 12.35 27.79
C ALA A 281 -30.01 12.68 27.82
N THR A 282 -30.40 13.78 27.18
CA THR A 282 -31.78 13.94 26.73
C THR A 282 -32.11 12.64 26.03
N LEU A 283 -33.24 12.03 26.37
CA LEU A 283 -33.74 10.82 25.71
C LEU A 283 -33.84 11.09 24.21
N ALA A 284 -32.65 11.05 23.56
CA ALA A 284 -32.56 11.10 22.12
C ALA A 284 -33.25 9.82 21.63
N ASN A 285 -34.08 9.97 20.65
CA ASN A 285 -34.73 8.87 19.93
C ASN A 285 -33.71 7.75 19.72
N SER A 286 -34.17 6.53 19.76
CA SER A 286 -33.33 5.32 19.60
C SER A 286 -32.38 5.35 18.38
N THR A 287 -32.56 6.28 17.46
CA THR A 287 -31.86 6.43 16.19
C THR A 287 -30.70 7.45 16.19
N ASN A 288 -30.63 8.36 17.18
CA ASN A 288 -29.59 9.37 17.27
C ASN A 288 -29.16 9.63 18.72
N ARG A 289 -27.87 9.63 18.97
CA ARG A 289 -27.31 9.88 20.31
C ARG A 289 -26.11 10.83 20.22
N ARG A 290 -26.11 11.87 21.04
CA ARG A 290 -24.96 12.76 21.22
C ARG A 290 -24.35 12.54 22.59
N ILE A 291 -23.04 12.44 22.63
CA ILE A 291 -22.25 12.19 23.84
C ILE A 291 -21.16 13.25 23.90
N LYS A 292 -21.00 13.88 25.05
CA LYS A 292 -19.83 14.69 25.36
C LYS A 292 -19.12 14.03 26.53
N HIS A 293 -17.84 13.72 26.32
CA HIS A 293 -16.94 13.16 27.32
C HIS A 293 -15.77 14.09 27.56
N GLY A 294 -15.42 14.32 28.83
CA GLY A 294 -14.33 15.23 29.17
C GLY A 294 -14.53 16.66 28.64
N ASP A 295 -13.48 17.26 28.12
CA ASP A 295 -13.50 18.60 27.53
C ASP A 295 -14.23 18.67 26.17
N GLY A 296 -14.42 17.52 25.50
CA GLY A 296 -15.08 17.42 24.21
C GLY A 296 -14.23 17.85 23.03
N SER A 297 -12.92 17.79 23.15
CA SER A 297 -11.98 18.29 22.14
C SER A 297 -11.92 17.45 20.86
N GLY A 298 -11.97 16.12 20.97
CA GLY A 298 -12.04 15.23 19.82
C GLY A 298 -13.44 15.18 19.20
N ARG A 299 -13.54 14.92 17.91
CA ARG A 299 -14.82 14.82 17.20
C ARG A 299 -15.00 13.42 16.61
N ILE A 300 -16.09 12.76 16.99
CA ILE A 300 -16.45 11.41 16.53
C ILE A 300 -17.82 11.47 15.85
N GLU A 301 -17.92 10.92 14.65
CA GLU A 301 -19.15 10.73 13.90
C GLU A 301 -19.26 9.26 13.49
N LEU A 302 -20.23 8.53 14.03
CA LEU A 302 -20.49 7.13 13.71
C LEU A 302 -21.88 7.00 13.13
N ASP A 303 -21.99 6.61 11.87
CA ASP A 303 -23.26 6.56 11.15
C ASP A 303 -23.47 5.19 10.49
N SER A 304 -24.63 4.58 10.72
CA SER A 304 -25.10 3.44 9.94
C SER A 304 -26.53 3.70 9.47
N PHE A 305 -26.82 3.51 8.18
CA PHE A 305 -28.19 3.59 7.75
C PHE A 305 -28.96 2.32 8.15
N ASN A 306 -28.39 1.13 7.86
CA ASN A 306 -29.02 -0.15 8.21
C ASN A 306 -28.01 -1.05 8.95
N GLY A 307 -27.95 -0.92 10.27
CA GLY A 307 -27.04 -1.69 11.12
C GLY A 307 -26.78 -1.02 12.46
N SER A 308 -26.01 -1.69 13.30
CA SER A 308 -25.69 -1.22 14.64
C SER A 308 -24.54 -0.23 14.66
N VAL A 309 -24.58 0.67 15.63
CA VAL A 309 -23.50 1.62 15.92
C VAL A 309 -23.03 1.41 17.35
N SER A 310 -21.76 1.18 17.57
CA SER A 310 -21.22 0.99 18.90
C SER A 310 -19.99 1.86 19.18
N LEU A 311 -19.98 2.49 20.36
CA LEU A 311 -18.85 3.23 20.90
C LEU A 311 -18.47 2.61 22.25
N ARG A 312 -17.36 1.85 22.26
CA ARG A 312 -16.96 1.05 23.41
C ARG A 312 -15.72 1.63 24.09
N LYS A 313 -15.69 1.43 25.39
CA LYS A 313 -14.51 1.75 26.21
C LYS A 313 -13.56 0.56 26.27
N ILE A 314 -12.28 0.81 26.00
CA ILE A 314 -11.23 -0.18 26.18
C ILE A 314 -10.20 0.33 27.19
N VAL A 315 -9.43 -0.60 27.78
CA VAL A 315 -8.23 -0.25 28.52
C VAL A 315 -7.19 0.24 27.51
N ALA A 316 -6.54 1.35 27.81
CA ALA A 316 -5.48 1.87 26.96
C ALA A 316 -4.42 0.77 26.74
N SER A 317 -4.35 0.23 25.53
CA SER A 317 -3.22 -0.60 25.16
C SER A 317 -1.99 0.30 25.10
N SER A 318 -0.94 -0.06 25.82
CA SER A 318 0.35 0.61 25.64
C SER A 318 0.70 0.50 24.15
N GLY A 319 1.05 1.60 23.47
CA GLY A 319 1.40 1.65 22.05
C GLY A 319 2.63 0.82 21.65
N ALA A 320 2.93 -0.24 22.41
CA ALA A 320 4.02 -1.18 22.20
C ALA A 320 3.93 -1.96 20.88
N ASP A 321 2.72 -2.11 20.32
CA ASP A 321 2.52 -2.86 19.08
C ASP A 321 3.02 -2.12 17.81
N CYS A 322 3.27 -0.80 17.90
CA CYS A 322 3.73 0.02 16.77
C CYS A 322 5.23 0.36 16.82
N GLN A 323 6.01 -0.23 17.74
CA GLN A 323 7.43 0.09 17.93
C GLN A 323 8.41 -0.90 17.28
N ARG A 324 7.93 -1.82 16.44
CA ARG A 324 8.81 -2.80 15.77
C ARG A 324 9.04 -2.49 14.29
#